data_6949c7c7c8f468c31a7df332e92a9b1f
#
_entry.id   6949c7c7c8f468c31a7df332e92a9b1f
#
_cell.length_a   1.000
_cell.length_b   1.000
_cell.length_c   1.000
_cell.angle_alpha   90.00
_cell.angle_beta   90.00
_cell.angle_gamma   90.00
#
_symmetry.space_group_name_H-M   'P 1'
#
loop_
_entity.id
_entity.type
_entity.pdbx_description
1 polymer ?
#
loop_
_entity_poly.entity_id
_entity_poly.type
_entity_poly.pdbx_seq_one_letter_code
_entity_poly.pdbx_strand_id
1 'polypeptide(L)'
;SEGFEAAFRQISAAAHSRVPAYEGNQDNVRGMLHIKDLVAHSLSPEQPVLRDLLRPVLFVSPAIRLLDLLQEMRLKRQHLALVIDEFGGVDGLITIEDLVEEIVGEIEDEHDDTDAPQFEIINEDIAVADARLEMEELEDEFFSWLEHNKSA
;
A
#
# COMPACT_ATOMS: atom_id res chain seq x y z
N SER A 1 33.00 1.06 -7.07
CA SER A 1 33.18 2.51 -6.90
C SER A 1 32.68 2.94 -5.54
N GLU A 2 33.30 3.93 -4.93
CA GLU A 2 32.90 4.42 -3.59
C GLU A 2 31.40 4.73 -3.52
N GLY A 3 30.81 5.25 -4.58
CA GLY A 3 29.38 5.58 -4.64
C GLY A 3 28.47 4.34 -4.59
N PHE A 4 28.86 3.23 -5.20
CA PHE A 4 28.08 2.00 -5.17
C PHE A 4 28.04 1.40 -3.75
N GLU A 5 29.19 1.32 -3.08
CA GLU A 5 29.26 0.77 -1.72
C GLU A 5 28.53 1.65 -0.69
N ALA A 6 28.61 2.97 -0.86
CA ALA A 6 27.89 3.92 0.00
C ALA A 6 26.36 3.76 -0.17
N ALA A 7 25.88 3.71 -1.40
CA ALA A 7 24.47 3.49 -1.71
C ALA A 7 23.97 2.14 -1.18
N PHE A 8 24.76 1.07 -1.40
CA PHE A 8 24.41 -0.26 -0.92
C PHE A 8 24.27 -0.29 0.62
N ARG A 9 25.20 0.32 1.35
CA ARG A 9 25.15 0.42 2.81
C ARG A 9 23.94 1.21 3.28
N GLN A 10 23.65 2.36 2.66
CA GLN A 10 22.52 3.20 3.04
C GLN A 10 21.17 2.49 2.82
N ILE A 11 20.97 1.88 1.66
CA ILE A 11 19.73 1.17 1.32
C ILE A 11 19.54 -0.06 2.21
N SER A 12 20.62 -0.82 2.46
CA SER A 12 20.58 -1.99 3.33
C SER A 12 20.24 -1.61 4.79
N ALA A 13 20.78 -0.48 5.28
CA ALA A 13 20.48 0.01 6.62
C ALA A 13 19.06 0.57 6.76
N ALA A 14 18.51 1.16 5.70
CA ALA A 14 17.17 1.74 5.71
C ALA A 14 16.05 0.69 5.63
N ALA A 15 16.36 -0.58 5.33
CA ALA A 15 15.40 -1.69 5.15
C ALA A 15 14.31 -1.42 4.10
N HIS A 16 14.56 -0.51 3.15
CA HIS A 16 13.65 -0.19 2.06
C HIS A 16 14.08 -0.90 0.76
N SER A 17 13.11 -1.43 0.03
CA SER A 17 13.38 -2.11 -1.24
C SER A 17 13.66 -1.14 -2.39
N ARG A 18 13.14 0.08 -2.31
CA ARG A 18 13.24 1.12 -3.34
C ARG A 18 13.50 2.46 -2.70
N VAL A 19 14.47 3.20 -3.24
CA VAL A 19 14.80 4.55 -2.76
C VAL A 19 14.99 5.49 -3.95
N PRO A 20 14.45 6.71 -3.88
CA PRO A 20 14.75 7.74 -4.86
C PRO A 20 16.22 8.15 -4.78
N ALA A 21 16.84 8.39 -5.93
CA ALA A 21 18.20 8.91 -6.03
C ALA A 21 18.17 10.33 -6.61
N TYR A 22 18.83 11.25 -5.95
CA TYR A 22 18.89 12.64 -6.36
C TYR A 22 20.34 13.13 -6.55
N GLU A 23 20.53 14.20 -7.29
CA GLU A 23 21.83 14.80 -7.55
C GLU A 23 21.87 16.23 -7.01
N GLY A 24 22.69 16.46 -5.97
CA GLY A 24 22.87 17.74 -5.30
C GLY A 24 21.73 18.11 -4.37
N ASN A 25 20.56 18.44 -4.88
CA ASN A 25 19.35 18.80 -4.12
C ASN A 25 18.33 17.64 -4.21
N GLN A 26 17.54 17.44 -3.15
CA GLN A 26 16.47 16.42 -3.06
C GLN A 26 15.38 16.59 -4.12
N ASP A 27 15.16 17.82 -4.61
CA ASP A 27 14.20 18.08 -5.68
C ASP A 27 14.71 17.60 -7.06
N ASN A 28 16.03 17.39 -7.20
CA ASN A 28 16.65 16.94 -8.44
C ASN A 28 16.75 15.42 -8.50
N VAL A 29 15.61 14.75 -8.46
CA VAL A 29 15.56 13.29 -8.52
C VAL A 29 15.93 12.80 -9.93
N ARG A 30 16.88 11.87 -10.00
CA ARG A 30 17.40 11.27 -11.23
C ARG A 30 16.76 9.94 -11.56
N GLY A 31 16.13 9.30 -10.60
CA GLY A 31 15.50 8.00 -10.73
C GLY A 31 15.39 7.29 -9.40
N MET A 32 15.13 6.01 -9.46
CA MET A 32 14.96 5.14 -8.30
C MET A 32 15.96 3.99 -8.33
N LEU A 33 16.61 3.70 -7.21
CA LEU A 33 17.42 2.49 -7.02
C LEU A 33 16.57 1.40 -6.38
N HIS A 34 16.74 0.18 -6.88
CA HIS A 34 16.12 -1.00 -6.27
C HIS A 34 17.21 -1.86 -5.60
N ILE A 35 16.98 -2.26 -4.34
CA ILE A 35 17.93 -3.08 -3.58
C ILE A 35 18.36 -4.36 -4.33
N LYS A 36 17.44 -4.99 -5.07
CA LYS A 36 17.75 -6.19 -5.86
C LYS A 36 18.81 -5.95 -6.92
N ASP A 37 18.83 -4.77 -7.56
CA ASP A 37 19.83 -4.44 -8.57
C ASP A 37 21.20 -4.25 -7.93
N LEU A 38 21.26 -3.63 -6.75
CA LEU A 38 22.49 -3.49 -6.00
C LEU A 38 23.04 -4.84 -5.53
N VAL A 39 22.15 -5.71 -5.01
CA VAL A 39 22.53 -7.06 -4.58
C VAL A 39 23.06 -7.88 -5.76
N ALA A 40 22.38 -7.85 -6.90
CA ALA A 40 22.80 -8.58 -8.10
C ALA A 40 24.21 -8.19 -8.58
N HIS A 41 24.60 -6.94 -8.38
CA HIS A 41 25.91 -6.43 -8.79
C HIS A 41 26.95 -6.39 -7.67
N SER A 42 26.59 -6.65 -6.42
CA SER A 42 27.50 -6.61 -5.28
C SER A 42 28.62 -7.66 -5.37
N LEU A 43 28.36 -8.77 -6.04
CA LEU A 43 29.30 -9.87 -6.23
C LEU A 43 30.03 -9.78 -7.59
N SER A 44 29.74 -8.78 -8.41
CA SER A 44 30.41 -8.62 -9.71
C SER A 44 31.81 -8.02 -9.51
N PRO A 45 32.81 -8.52 -10.24
CA PRO A 45 34.16 -7.96 -10.20
C PRO A 45 34.23 -6.50 -10.67
N GLU A 46 33.34 -6.14 -11.60
CA GLU A 46 33.17 -4.79 -12.10
C GLU A 46 31.86 -4.23 -11.56
N GLN A 47 31.98 -3.31 -10.61
CA GLN A 47 30.80 -2.61 -10.08
C GLN A 47 30.30 -1.58 -11.11
N PRO A 48 29.00 -1.60 -11.46
CA PRO A 48 28.44 -0.63 -12.38
C PRO A 48 28.46 0.78 -11.79
N VAL A 49 28.35 1.78 -12.65
CA VAL A 49 28.10 3.15 -12.22
C VAL A 49 26.64 3.22 -11.72
N LEU A 50 26.41 3.84 -10.57
CA LEU A 50 25.05 3.93 -9.98
C LEU A 50 24.01 4.47 -10.95
N ARG A 51 24.40 5.41 -11.83
CA ARG A 51 23.52 5.97 -12.85
C ARG A 51 22.92 4.93 -13.78
N ASP A 52 23.66 3.87 -14.09
CA ASP A 52 23.21 2.81 -15.00
C ASP A 52 22.18 1.85 -14.34
N LEU A 53 22.10 1.90 -13.01
CA LEU A 53 21.13 1.14 -12.20
C LEU A 53 19.86 1.93 -11.89
N LEU A 54 19.80 3.21 -12.25
CA LEU A 54 18.64 4.04 -12.00
C LEU A 54 17.46 3.61 -12.88
N ARG A 55 16.35 3.34 -12.24
CA ARG A 55 15.07 3.10 -12.90
C ARG A 55 14.26 4.37 -12.98
N PRO A 56 13.40 4.54 -14.01
CA PRO A 56 12.46 5.65 -14.06
C PRO A 56 11.58 5.68 -12.82
N VAL A 57 11.21 6.86 -12.37
CA VAL A 57 10.25 7.09 -11.29
C VAL A 57 9.07 7.89 -11.83
N LEU A 58 7.87 7.63 -11.30
CA LEU A 58 6.67 8.36 -11.64
C LEU A 58 6.60 9.65 -10.82
N PHE A 59 6.36 10.77 -11.50
CA PHE A 59 6.07 12.06 -10.86
C PHE A 59 4.60 12.38 -11.02
N VAL A 60 3.96 12.80 -9.94
CA VAL A 60 2.53 13.09 -9.89
C VAL A 60 2.24 14.38 -9.15
N SER A 61 1.14 15.01 -9.48
CA SER A 61 0.64 16.19 -8.77
C SER A 61 -0.04 15.77 -7.46
N PRO A 62 0.01 16.60 -6.39
CA PRO A 62 -0.72 16.35 -5.15
C PRO A 62 -2.25 16.39 -5.35
N ALA A 63 -2.74 16.93 -6.46
CA ALA A 63 -4.17 16.95 -6.79
C ALA A 63 -4.67 15.70 -7.52
N ILE A 64 -3.81 14.68 -7.76
CA ILE A 64 -4.23 13.45 -8.42
C ILE A 64 -5.16 12.65 -7.50
N ARG A 65 -6.23 12.08 -8.05
CA ARG A 65 -7.12 11.21 -7.27
C ARG A 65 -6.47 9.85 -7.02
N LEU A 66 -6.68 9.27 -5.84
CA LEU A 66 -6.06 7.99 -5.43
C LEU A 66 -6.29 6.86 -6.43
N LEU A 67 -7.51 6.70 -6.93
CA LEU A 67 -7.84 5.65 -7.91
C LEU A 67 -7.15 5.86 -9.26
N ASP A 68 -7.02 7.11 -9.71
CA ASP A 68 -6.33 7.44 -10.96
C ASP A 68 -4.83 7.15 -10.81
N LEU A 69 -4.26 7.52 -9.66
CA LEU A 69 -2.86 7.23 -9.35
C LEU A 69 -2.61 5.72 -9.29
N LEU A 70 -3.46 4.96 -8.61
CA LEU A 70 -3.35 3.51 -8.55
C LEU A 70 -3.38 2.88 -9.95
N GLN A 71 -4.29 3.34 -10.80
CA GLN A 71 -4.40 2.86 -12.17
C GLN A 71 -3.12 3.20 -12.98
N GLU A 72 -2.61 4.41 -12.86
CA GLU A 72 -1.39 4.84 -13.54
C GLU A 72 -0.17 4.03 -13.09
N MET A 73 0.00 3.84 -11.78
CA MET A 73 1.08 3.03 -11.22
C MET A 73 1.03 1.58 -11.71
N ARG A 74 -0.18 0.99 -11.79
CA ARG A 74 -0.38 -0.36 -12.33
C ARG A 74 -0.03 -0.46 -13.81
N LEU A 75 -0.51 0.48 -14.62
CA LEU A 75 -0.24 0.52 -16.07
C LEU A 75 1.25 0.68 -16.36
N LYS A 76 1.93 1.53 -15.60
CA LYS A 76 3.38 1.79 -15.75
C LYS A 76 4.24 0.78 -14.97
N ARG A 77 3.63 -0.15 -14.23
CA ARG A 77 4.33 -1.10 -13.35
C ARG A 77 5.27 -0.42 -12.36
N GLN A 78 4.85 0.73 -11.86
CA GLN A 78 5.56 1.48 -10.84
C GLN A 78 4.97 1.17 -9.46
N HIS A 79 5.83 0.95 -8.46
CA HIS A 79 5.42 0.69 -7.08
C HIS A 79 5.62 1.90 -6.17
N LEU A 80 6.19 2.97 -6.70
CA LEU A 80 6.49 4.21 -6.01
C LEU A 80 6.29 5.37 -6.96
N ALA A 81 5.69 6.45 -6.47
CA ALA A 81 5.57 7.73 -7.14
C ALA A 81 6.10 8.85 -6.25
N LEU A 82 6.62 9.90 -6.86
CA LEU A 82 7.01 11.13 -6.18
C LEU A 82 5.95 12.19 -6.42
N VAL A 83 5.51 12.80 -5.34
CA VAL A 83 4.58 13.92 -5.37
C VAL A 83 5.39 15.20 -5.54
N ILE A 84 5.07 16.00 -6.57
CA ILE A 84 5.75 17.26 -6.88
C ILE A 84 4.79 18.42 -6.77
N ASP A 85 5.28 19.52 -6.19
CA ASP A 85 4.56 20.78 -6.08
C ASP A 85 4.52 21.57 -7.40
N GLU A 86 3.86 22.73 -7.40
CA GLU A 86 3.74 23.62 -8.57
C GLU A 86 5.08 24.24 -8.99
N PHE A 87 6.08 24.22 -8.13
CA PHE A 87 7.41 24.75 -8.38
C PHE A 87 8.41 23.67 -8.81
N GLY A 88 7.97 22.41 -8.85
CA GLY A 88 8.81 21.27 -9.19
C GLY A 88 9.61 20.72 -8.02
N GLY A 89 9.32 21.14 -6.80
CA GLY A 89 9.86 20.58 -5.56
C GLY A 89 9.24 19.22 -5.24
N VAL A 90 9.99 18.36 -4.57
CA VAL A 90 9.49 17.05 -4.11
C VAL A 90 8.84 17.22 -2.75
N ASP A 91 7.51 17.14 -2.70
CA ASP A 91 6.72 17.18 -1.47
C ASP A 91 6.77 15.87 -0.69
N GLY A 92 6.85 14.76 -1.41
CA GLY A 92 6.89 13.46 -0.76
C GLY A 92 6.92 12.29 -1.75
N LEU A 93 6.77 11.12 -1.21
CA LEU A 93 6.61 9.89 -1.99
C LEU A 93 5.38 9.11 -1.52
N ILE A 94 4.82 8.33 -2.41
CA ILE A 94 3.70 7.43 -2.13
C ILE A 94 3.99 6.07 -2.75
N THR A 95 3.67 5.01 -2.05
CA THR A 95 3.80 3.64 -2.54
C THR A 95 2.45 3.07 -2.93
N ILE A 96 2.47 1.97 -3.68
CA ILE A 96 1.22 1.28 -4.06
C ILE A 96 0.53 0.68 -2.82
N GLU A 97 1.32 0.28 -1.85
CA GLU A 97 0.87 -0.25 -0.58
C GLU A 97 0.10 0.82 0.22
N ASP A 98 0.62 2.06 0.32
CA ASP A 98 -0.06 3.19 0.96
C ASP A 98 -1.40 3.52 0.29
N LEU A 99 -1.43 3.50 -1.07
CA LEU A 99 -2.66 3.73 -1.83
C LEU A 99 -3.72 2.66 -1.56
N VAL A 100 -3.32 1.40 -1.52
CA VAL A 100 -4.24 0.30 -1.25
C VAL A 100 -4.79 0.39 0.17
N GLU A 101 -3.94 0.69 1.15
CA GLU A 101 -4.35 0.87 2.54
C GLU A 101 -5.37 2.00 2.69
N GLU A 102 -5.13 3.14 2.05
CA GLU A 102 -6.05 4.28 2.09
C GLU A 102 -7.39 3.96 1.41
N ILE A 103 -7.37 3.32 0.23
CA ILE A 103 -8.58 2.95 -0.50
C ILE A 103 -9.39 1.90 0.27
N VAL A 104 -8.74 0.91 0.89
CA VAL A 104 -9.42 -0.12 1.70
C VAL A 104 -9.96 0.49 3.00
N GLY A 105 -9.21 1.40 3.64
CA GLY A 105 -9.68 2.13 4.81
C GLY A 105 -10.91 2.98 4.50
N GLU A 106 -10.95 3.70 3.37
CA GLU A 106 -12.13 4.44 2.93
C GLU A 106 -13.36 3.52 2.70
N ILE A 107 -13.15 2.29 2.24
CA ILE A 107 -14.24 1.31 2.05
C ILE A 107 -14.75 0.81 3.40
N GLU A 108 -13.88 0.60 4.39
CA GLU A 108 -14.29 0.24 5.75
C GLU A 108 -15.04 1.39 6.42
N ASP A 109 -14.59 2.65 6.28
CA ASP A 109 -15.26 3.83 6.83
C ASP A 109 -16.64 4.08 6.21
N GLU A 110 -16.86 3.80 4.94
CA GLU A 110 -18.20 3.90 4.32
C GLU A 110 -19.18 2.83 4.82
N HIS A 111 -18.67 1.76 5.42
CA HIS A 111 -19.47 0.69 6.02
C HIS A 111 -19.61 0.82 7.55
N ASP A 112 -18.83 1.68 8.19
CA ASP A 112 -18.85 1.91 9.65
C ASP A 112 -20.06 2.70 10.17
N ASP A 113 -20.99 3.10 9.31
CA ASP A 113 -22.25 3.73 9.71
C ASP A 113 -23.36 2.72 10.11
N THR A 114 -23.02 1.43 10.21
CA THR A 114 -23.89 0.40 10.81
C THR A 114 -23.10 -0.56 11.68
N ASP A 115 -22.87 -0.09 12.85
CA ASP A 115 -21.89 -0.53 13.80
C ASP A 115 -22.26 -1.62 14.77
N ALA A 116 -22.75 -2.70 14.42
CA ALA A 116 -22.53 -3.91 15.23
C ALA A 116 -22.54 -5.09 14.29
N PRO A 117 -21.69 -6.09 14.51
CA PRO A 117 -21.83 -7.35 13.82
C PRO A 117 -23.30 -7.78 13.96
N GLN A 118 -24.01 -7.90 12.84
CA GLN A 118 -25.46 -8.07 12.87
C GLN A 118 -25.83 -9.54 12.71
N PHE A 119 -26.72 -10.00 13.56
CA PHE A 119 -27.51 -11.21 13.36
C PHE A 119 -28.90 -10.77 12.87
N GLU A 120 -29.24 -11.07 11.63
CA GLU A 120 -30.51 -10.68 11.01
C GLU A 120 -31.35 -11.91 10.68
N ILE A 121 -32.59 -11.93 11.17
CA ILE A 121 -33.56 -12.96 10.86
C ILE A 121 -34.32 -12.57 9.61
N ILE A 122 -34.10 -13.27 8.50
CA ILE A 122 -34.77 -13.01 7.23
C ILE A 122 -36.16 -13.60 7.20
N ASN A 123 -36.32 -14.82 7.70
CA ASN A 123 -37.60 -15.51 7.86
C ASN A 123 -37.50 -16.69 8.84
N GLU A 124 -38.56 -17.49 8.97
CA GLU A 124 -38.61 -18.61 9.93
C GLU A 124 -37.53 -19.67 9.71
N ASP A 125 -36.97 -19.77 8.50
CA ASP A 125 -35.98 -20.80 8.12
C ASP A 125 -34.57 -20.25 7.89
N ILE A 126 -34.43 -18.92 7.78
CA ILE A 126 -33.19 -18.27 7.36
C ILE A 126 -32.82 -17.12 8.29
N ALA A 127 -31.64 -17.21 8.87
CA ALA A 127 -30.96 -16.12 9.54
C ALA A 127 -29.60 -15.88 8.89
N VAL A 128 -29.13 -14.65 8.86
CA VAL A 128 -27.82 -14.24 8.36
C VAL A 128 -27.04 -13.62 9.49
N ALA A 129 -25.81 -14.07 9.67
CA ALA A 129 -24.91 -13.54 10.67
C ALA A 129 -23.65 -12.94 10.03
N ASP A 130 -23.20 -11.82 10.55
CA ASP A 130 -21.89 -11.26 10.17
C ASP A 130 -20.77 -12.17 10.70
N ALA A 131 -19.78 -12.46 9.85
CA ALA A 131 -18.63 -13.29 10.21
C ALA A 131 -17.72 -12.67 11.29
N ARG A 132 -17.95 -11.40 11.64
CA ARG A 132 -17.25 -10.68 12.72
C ARG A 132 -17.88 -10.88 14.10
N LEU A 133 -19.10 -11.49 14.18
CA LEU A 133 -19.70 -11.85 15.45
C LEU A 133 -18.80 -12.81 16.23
N GLU A 134 -18.62 -12.52 17.52
CA GLU A 134 -17.93 -13.47 18.39
C GLU A 134 -18.78 -14.76 18.53
N MET A 135 -18.12 -15.89 18.68
CA MET A 135 -18.80 -17.19 18.70
C MET A 135 -19.85 -17.29 19.81
N GLU A 136 -19.58 -16.66 20.95
CA GLU A 136 -20.48 -16.62 22.11
C GLU A 136 -21.74 -15.80 21.81
N GLU A 137 -21.60 -14.64 21.15
CA GLU A 137 -22.73 -13.80 20.73
C GLU A 137 -23.57 -14.51 19.65
N LEU A 138 -22.91 -15.16 18.69
CA LEU A 138 -23.60 -15.94 17.65
C LEU A 138 -24.41 -17.10 18.24
N GLU A 139 -23.88 -17.80 19.24
CA GLU A 139 -24.57 -18.89 19.93
C GLU A 139 -25.81 -18.36 20.67
N ASP A 140 -25.71 -17.28 21.40
CA ASP A 140 -26.81 -16.69 22.14
C ASP A 140 -27.95 -16.22 21.23
N GLU A 141 -27.64 -15.52 20.14
CA GLU A 141 -28.62 -15.06 19.15
C GLU A 141 -29.26 -16.24 18.42
N PHE A 142 -28.48 -17.25 18.06
CA PHE A 142 -28.96 -18.44 17.38
C PHE A 142 -29.91 -19.28 18.29
N PHE A 143 -29.58 -19.45 19.55
CA PHE A 143 -30.46 -20.17 20.50
C PHE A 143 -31.73 -19.38 20.80
N SER A 144 -31.65 -18.07 20.93
CA SER A 144 -32.82 -17.20 21.07
C SER A 144 -33.77 -17.34 19.88
N TRP A 145 -33.24 -17.35 18.67
CA TRP A 145 -34.00 -17.56 17.44
C TRP A 145 -34.68 -18.93 17.39
N LEU A 146 -33.94 -20.01 17.76
CA LEU A 146 -34.48 -21.37 17.79
C LEU A 146 -35.61 -21.53 18.81
N GLU A 147 -35.53 -20.88 19.97
CA GLU A 147 -36.60 -20.93 21.00
C GLU A 147 -37.87 -20.27 20.51
N HIS A 148 -37.75 -19.14 19.81
CA HIS A 148 -38.90 -18.45 19.21
C HIS A 148 -39.60 -19.29 18.14
N ASN A 149 -38.82 -20.01 17.30
CA ASN A 149 -39.36 -20.84 16.22
C ASN A 149 -39.92 -22.19 16.66
N LYS A 150 -39.59 -22.66 17.87
CA LYS A 150 -40.17 -23.88 18.42
C LYS A 150 -41.50 -23.72 19.12
N SER A 151 -41.96 -22.44 19.29
CA SER A 151 -43.20 -22.12 19.97
C SER A 151 -44.35 -21.80 19.03
N ALA A 152 -44.20 -22.04 17.76
CA ALA A 152 -45.23 -21.87 16.73
C ALA A 152 -45.78 -23.22 16.26
#